data_12d53765d2b5caddc18139df47c1caae
#
_entry.id   12d53765d2b5caddc18139df47c1caae
#
_cell.length_a   1.000
_cell.length_b   1.000
_cell.length_c   1.000
_cell.angle_alpha   90.00
_cell.angle_beta   90.00
_cell.angle_gamma   90.00
#
_symmetry.space_group_name_H-M   'P 1'
#
loop_
_entity.id
_entity.type
_entity.pdbx_description
1 polymer ?
#
loop_
_entity_poly.entity_id
_entity_poly.type
_entity_poly.pdbx_seq_one_letter_code
_entity_poly.pdbx_strand_id
1 'polypeptide(L)'
;MSMNIKFGEYIIREWTPSDEAALVKYADNRLVWVNLDDIFPHPYTAADARAWIVTASARPVTNFAIATDEEAIGGIGLKLQKDIYRRTAEVGYWLGEPYWGKGIATAALAAIVDFGFGELDLVRLQANVFEYNPRSARVLEKNGFRLEGRLVKNITKDGKVIDSLLYALTRDDM
;
A
#
# COMPACT_ATOMS: atom_id res chain seq x y z
N MET A 1 16.44 -3.55 -11.16
CA MET A 1 16.75 -2.13 -10.82
C MET A 1 16.23 -1.87 -9.42
N SER A 2 16.92 -1.10 -8.62
CA SER A 2 16.40 -0.69 -7.30
C SER A 2 15.47 0.50 -7.54
N MET A 3 14.24 0.41 -7.06
CA MET A 3 13.28 1.50 -7.14
C MET A 3 13.73 2.62 -6.20
N ASN A 4 13.85 3.82 -6.72
CA ASN A 4 14.26 5.00 -5.97
C ASN A 4 13.60 6.22 -6.62
N ILE A 5 12.34 6.49 -6.27
CA ILE A 5 11.52 7.53 -6.91
C ILE A 5 11.30 8.66 -5.91
N LYS A 6 11.86 9.84 -6.20
CA LYS A 6 11.62 11.07 -5.43
C LYS A 6 10.33 11.76 -5.87
N PHE A 7 9.56 12.24 -4.91
CA PHE A 7 8.39 13.08 -5.11
C PHE A 7 8.26 14.11 -3.98
N GLY A 8 8.47 15.38 -4.32
CA GLY A 8 8.61 16.43 -3.31
C GLY A 8 9.79 16.17 -2.37
N GLU A 9 9.53 16.21 -1.07
CA GLU A 9 10.50 15.89 0.00
C GLU A 9 10.51 14.41 0.41
N TYR A 10 9.77 13.55 -0.31
CA TYR A 10 9.62 12.13 -0.01
C TYR A 10 10.26 11.27 -1.09
N ILE A 11 10.49 10.00 -0.72
CA ILE A 11 11.08 9.02 -1.61
C ILE A 11 10.37 7.65 -1.44
N ILE A 12 10.15 6.95 -2.54
CA ILE A 12 9.82 5.53 -2.53
C ILE A 12 11.12 4.76 -2.78
N ARG A 13 11.49 3.88 -1.87
CA ARG A 13 12.70 3.05 -1.93
C ARG A 13 12.49 1.67 -1.36
N GLU A 14 13.42 0.78 -1.62
CA GLU A 14 13.43 -0.53 -0.97
C GLU A 14 13.56 -0.37 0.57
N TRP A 15 12.96 -1.29 1.30
CA TRP A 15 13.13 -1.40 2.75
C TRP A 15 14.56 -1.81 3.09
N THR A 16 15.08 -1.30 4.18
CA THR A 16 16.41 -1.63 4.69
C THR A 16 16.33 -2.04 6.15
N PRO A 17 17.30 -2.82 6.68
CA PRO A 17 17.33 -3.18 8.11
C PRO A 17 17.31 -1.98 9.07
N SER A 18 17.79 -0.82 8.64
CA SER A 18 17.78 0.41 9.45
C SER A 18 16.38 1.00 9.64
N ASP A 19 15.39 0.56 8.86
CA ASP A 19 14.01 1.03 8.99
C ASP A 19 13.23 0.37 10.13
N GLU A 20 13.80 -0.63 10.83
CA GLU A 20 13.13 -1.38 11.91
C GLU A 20 12.45 -0.46 12.93
N ALA A 21 13.20 0.48 13.50
CA ALA A 21 12.69 1.37 14.54
C ALA A 21 11.59 2.30 14.02
N ALA A 22 11.76 2.86 12.83
CA ALA A 22 10.77 3.73 12.20
C ALA A 22 9.49 2.95 11.85
N LEU A 23 9.64 1.73 11.35
CA LEU A 23 8.52 0.85 11.03
C LEU A 23 7.67 0.54 12.27
N VAL A 24 8.29 0.17 13.40
CA VAL A 24 7.58 -0.02 14.68
C VAL A 24 6.90 1.28 15.12
N LYS A 25 7.63 2.39 15.09
CA LYS A 25 7.14 3.72 15.53
C LYS A 25 5.82 4.12 14.86
N TYR A 26 5.66 3.85 13.58
CA TYR A 26 4.48 4.28 12.82
C TYR A 26 3.46 3.17 12.59
N ALA A 27 3.88 1.91 12.54
CA ALA A 27 2.98 0.78 12.34
C ALA A 27 2.25 0.37 13.62
N ASP A 28 2.87 0.53 14.81
CA ASP A 28 2.20 0.24 16.09
C ASP A 28 1.21 1.35 16.45
N ASN A 29 0.18 1.48 15.63
CA ASN A 29 -0.89 2.45 15.78
C ASN A 29 -2.22 1.80 15.38
N ARG A 30 -3.17 1.77 16.33
CA ARG A 30 -4.49 1.18 16.09
C ARG A 30 -5.25 1.86 14.95
N LEU A 31 -5.09 3.17 14.76
CA LEU A 31 -5.74 3.91 13.67
C LEU A 31 -5.18 3.52 12.29
N VAL A 32 -3.92 3.08 12.23
CA VAL A 32 -3.32 2.50 11.03
C VAL A 32 -3.86 1.07 10.84
N TRP A 33 -3.71 0.23 11.88
CA TRP A 33 -4.07 -1.18 11.84
C TRP A 33 -5.53 -1.45 11.43
N VAL A 34 -6.46 -0.65 11.94
CA VAL A 34 -7.90 -0.86 11.68
C VAL A 34 -8.27 -0.76 10.19
N ASN A 35 -7.42 -0.15 9.38
CA ASN A 35 -7.62 0.02 7.94
C ASN A 35 -6.82 -0.98 7.08
N LEU A 36 -6.15 -1.95 7.68
CA LEU A 36 -5.28 -2.91 7.00
C LEU A 36 -5.73 -4.35 7.29
N ASP A 37 -5.23 -5.29 6.49
CA ASP A 37 -5.46 -6.71 6.68
C ASP A 37 -4.85 -7.21 8.00
N ASP A 38 -5.37 -8.30 8.57
CA ASP A 38 -4.88 -8.84 9.85
C ASP A 38 -3.49 -9.48 9.77
N ILE A 39 -2.95 -9.68 8.57
CA ILE A 39 -1.54 -10.05 8.38
C ILE A 39 -0.59 -8.93 8.85
N PHE A 40 -1.07 -7.69 8.90
CA PHE A 40 -0.42 -6.56 9.53
C PHE A 40 -0.81 -6.58 11.02
N PRO A 41 0.12 -6.95 11.93
CA PRO A 41 -0.24 -7.23 13.33
C PRO A 41 -0.50 -5.95 14.14
N HIS A 42 -1.20 -6.13 15.27
CA HIS A 42 -1.32 -5.12 16.31
C HIS A 42 -1.41 -5.82 17.69
N PRO A 43 -0.53 -5.53 18.63
CA PRO A 43 0.60 -4.59 18.57
C PRO A 43 1.64 -4.96 17.50
N TYR A 44 2.33 -3.95 16.96
CA TYR A 44 3.39 -4.13 15.97
C TYR A 44 4.76 -4.11 16.63
N THR A 45 5.49 -5.23 16.58
CA THR A 45 6.73 -5.41 17.32
C THR A 45 7.98 -5.29 16.41
N ALA A 46 9.16 -5.18 17.04
CA ALA A 46 10.43 -5.23 16.32
C ALA A 46 10.64 -6.55 15.56
N ALA A 47 10.11 -7.66 16.08
CA ALA A 47 10.16 -8.95 15.38
C ALA A 47 9.31 -8.91 14.10
N ASP A 48 8.13 -8.29 14.14
CA ASP A 48 7.27 -8.11 12.97
C ASP A 48 7.94 -7.22 11.92
N ALA A 49 8.59 -6.13 12.36
CA ALA A 49 9.33 -5.24 11.48
C ALA A 49 10.46 -5.96 10.74
N ARG A 50 11.27 -6.76 11.45
CA ARG A 50 12.34 -7.56 10.83
C ARG A 50 11.78 -8.58 9.84
N ALA A 51 10.72 -9.29 10.20
CA ALA A 51 10.08 -10.27 9.32
C ALA A 51 9.52 -9.60 8.06
N TRP A 52 8.90 -8.44 8.21
CA TRP A 52 8.41 -7.66 7.07
C TRP A 52 9.54 -7.21 6.14
N ILE A 53 10.62 -6.64 6.67
CA ILE A 53 11.76 -6.18 5.86
C ILE A 53 12.35 -7.33 5.03
N VAL A 54 12.49 -8.52 5.62
CA VAL A 54 12.93 -9.72 4.89
C VAL A 54 11.94 -10.08 3.78
N THR A 55 10.64 -10.09 4.08
CA THR A 55 9.60 -10.42 3.12
C THR A 55 9.55 -9.40 1.97
N ALA A 56 9.64 -8.11 2.29
CA ALA A 56 9.59 -7.03 1.31
C ALA A 56 10.82 -6.99 0.38
N SER A 57 11.94 -7.58 0.83
CA SER A 57 13.18 -7.69 0.04
C SER A 57 13.17 -8.87 -0.95
N ALA A 58 12.15 -9.72 -0.93
CA ALA A 58 12.03 -10.85 -1.86
C ALA A 58 11.90 -10.37 -3.31
N ARG A 59 12.53 -11.08 -4.24
CA ARG A 59 12.53 -10.72 -5.67
C ARG A 59 11.36 -11.37 -6.41
N PRO A 60 10.70 -10.68 -7.35
CA PRO A 60 10.86 -9.25 -7.65
C PRO A 60 10.40 -8.37 -6.49
N VAL A 61 11.12 -7.27 -6.22
CA VAL A 61 10.71 -6.32 -5.18
C VAL A 61 9.46 -5.57 -5.65
N THR A 62 8.39 -5.70 -4.90
CA THR A 62 7.11 -5.06 -5.19
C THR A 62 6.53 -4.32 -3.98
N ASN A 63 7.25 -4.34 -2.85
CA ASN A 63 6.88 -3.66 -1.61
C ASN A 63 7.99 -2.69 -1.21
N PHE A 64 7.63 -1.43 -1.02
CA PHE A 64 8.56 -0.32 -0.85
C PHE A 64 8.22 0.50 0.39
N ALA A 65 9.24 1.13 0.96
CA ALA A 65 9.07 2.16 1.97
C ALA A 65 8.72 3.50 1.31
N ILE A 66 7.79 4.22 1.91
CA ILE A 66 7.64 5.67 1.72
C ILE A 66 8.46 6.31 2.83
N ALA A 67 9.40 7.18 2.49
CA ALA A 67 10.36 7.72 3.44
C ALA A 67 10.58 9.22 3.24
N THR A 68 11.05 9.86 4.29
CA THR A 68 11.74 11.16 4.26
C THR A 68 13.24 10.92 4.07
N ASP A 69 14.05 11.99 4.10
CA ASP A 69 15.51 11.85 4.12
C ASP A 69 16.03 11.20 5.43
N GLU A 70 15.21 11.19 6.50
CA GLU A 70 15.60 10.70 7.82
C GLU A 70 15.12 9.27 8.08
N GLU A 71 13.85 8.96 7.78
CA GLU A 71 13.24 7.69 8.18
C GLU A 71 12.09 7.24 7.26
N ALA A 72 11.77 5.95 7.27
CA ALA A 72 10.57 5.41 6.66
C ALA A 72 9.32 5.86 7.45
N ILE A 73 8.29 6.31 6.74
CA ILE A 73 7.07 6.87 7.31
C ILE A 73 5.81 6.08 6.93
N GLY A 74 5.96 5.06 6.10
CA GLY A 74 4.87 4.23 5.61
C GLY A 74 5.35 3.22 4.58
N GLY A 75 4.41 2.52 3.98
CA GLY A 75 4.69 1.54 2.94
C GLY A 75 3.70 1.58 1.81
N ILE A 76 4.14 1.15 0.63
CA ILE A 76 3.33 0.99 -0.57
C ILE A 76 3.83 -0.21 -1.36
N GLY A 77 2.92 -0.96 -1.99
CA GLY A 77 3.32 -2.12 -2.76
C GLY A 77 2.25 -2.68 -3.67
N LEU A 78 2.68 -3.65 -4.46
CA LEU A 78 1.87 -4.40 -5.41
C LEU A 78 1.93 -5.89 -5.06
N LYS A 79 0.79 -6.48 -4.75
CA LYS A 79 0.61 -7.92 -4.59
C LYS A 79 0.27 -8.52 -5.95
N LEU A 80 1.28 -9.07 -6.60
CA LEU A 80 1.11 -9.70 -7.92
C LEU A 80 0.19 -10.91 -7.83
N GLN A 81 -0.75 -10.99 -8.74
CA GLN A 81 -1.60 -12.15 -8.92
C GLN A 81 -0.89 -13.24 -9.72
N LYS A 82 -1.45 -14.44 -9.76
CA LYS A 82 -0.86 -15.62 -10.42
C LYS A 82 -1.79 -16.20 -11.47
N ASP A 83 -1.25 -17.13 -12.25
CA ASP A 83 -1.98 -17.90 -13.25
C ASP A 83 -2.68 -16.99 -14.27
N ILE A 84 -3.98 -17.17 -14.49
CA ILE A 84 -4.77 -16.37 -15.45
C ILE A 84 -4.83 -14.89 -15.06
N TYR A 85 -4.61 -14.54 -13.78
CA TYR A 85 -4.59 -13.17 -13.27
C TYR A 85 -3.19 -12.53 -13.24
N ARG A 86 -2.17 -13.17 -13.85
CA ARG A 86 -0.75 -12.76 -13.74
C ARG A 86 -0.43 -11.34 -14.20
N ARG A 87 -1.33 -10.69 -14.93
CA ARG A 87 -1.19 -9.29 -15.35
C ARG A 87 -2.06 -8.33 -14.52
N THR A 88 -2.49 -8.78 -13.35
CA THR A 88 -3.23 -8.00 -12.35
C THR A 88 -2.43 -7.93 -11.06
N ALA A 89 -2.47 -6.80 -10.38
CA ALA A 89 -1.96 -6.67 -9.02
C ALA A 89 -2.94 -5.93 -8.12
N GLU A 90 -2.91 -6.27 -6.84
CA GLU A 90 -3.57 -5.51 -5.80
C GLU A 90 -2.59 -4.50 -5.21
N VAL A 91 -2.96 -3.22 -5.20
CA VAL A 91 -2.18 -2.17 -4.58
C VAL A 91 -2.58 -1.98 -3.14
N GLY A 92 -1.60 -1.88 -2.26
CA GLY A 92 -1.80 -1.57 -0.85
C GLY A 92 -0.83 -0.49 -0.40
N TYR A 93 -1.27 0.38 0.51
CA TYR A 93 -0.45 1.42 1.11
C TYR A 93 -0.93 1.80 2.50
N TRP A 94 -0.01 2.30 3.29
CA TRP A 94 -0.27 2.89 4.59
C TRP A 94 0.74 3.98 4.91
N LEU A 95 0.37 4.91 5.77
CA LEU A 95 1.23 5.98 6.29
C LEU A 95 1.07 6.09 7.80
N GLY A 96 2.15 6.49 8.47
CA GLY A 96 2.09 6.93 9.85
C GLY A 96 1.12 8.11 10.01
N GLU A 97 0.35 8.10 11.10
CA GLU A 97 -0.71 9.09 11.36
C GLU A 97 -0.25 10.56 11.21
N PRO A 98 0.95 11.00 11.68
CA PRO A 98 1.41 12.37 11.52
C PRO A 98 1.56 12.86 10.07
N TYR A 99 1.55 11.94 9.11
CA TYR A 99 1.72 12.21 7.67
C TYR A 99 0.41 12.18 6.89
N TRP A 100 -0.72 11.95 7.54
CA TRP A 100 -2.03 11.93 6.87
C TRP A 100 -2.46 13.33 6.40
N GLY A 101 -3.28 13.37 5.36
CA GLY A 101 -3.86 14.62 4.83
C GLY A 101 -2.91 15.51 4.03
N LYS A 102 -1.65 15.09 3.82
CA LYS A 102 -0.62 15.88 3.12
C LYS A 102 -0.43 15.52 1.64
N GLY A 103 -1.28 14.65 1.09
CA GLY A 103 -1.18 14.22 -0.32
C GLY A 103 -0.09 13.18 -0.60
N ILE A 104 0.67 12.74 0.41
CA ILE A 104 1.80 11.82 0.25
C ILE A 104 1.36 10.50 -0.37
N ALA A 105 0.30 9.87 0.17
CA ALA A 105 -0.21 8.60 -0.36
C ALA A 105 -0.69 8.74 -1.81
N THR A 106 -1.28 9.89 -2.19
CA THR A 106 -1.72 10.16 -3.56
C THR A 106 -0.54 10.21 -4.53
N ALA A 107 0.53 10.92 -4.17
CA ALA A 107 1.73 11.00 -5.00
C ALA A 107 2.50 9.67 -5.04
N ALA A 108 2.58 8.97 -3.91
CA ALA A 108 3.21 7.65 -3.86
C ALA A 108 2.45 6.63 -4.74
N LEU A 109 1.11 6.67 -4.72
CA LEU A 109 0.30 5.80 -5.57
C LEU A 109 0.51 6.08 -7.06
N ALA A 110 0.60 7.35 -7.48
CA ALA A 110 0.92 7.69 -8.86
C ALA A 110 2.23 7.02 -9.32
N ALA A 111 3.28 7.12 -8.52
CA ALA A 111 4.57 6.51 -8.84
C ALA A 111 4.52 4.98 -8.91
N ILE A 112 3.71 4.32 -8.06
CA ILE A 112 3.53 2.86 -8.09
C ILE A 112 2.66 2.43 -9.29
N VAL A 113 1.70 3.23 -9.71
CA VAL A 113 0.93 2.99 -10.94
C VAL A 113 1.85 2.98 -12.15
N ASP A 114 2.69 4.01 -12.29
CA ASP A 114 3.68 4.10 -13.38
C ASP A 114 4.65 2.91 -13.37
N PHE A 115 5.14 2.52 -12.20
CA PHE A 115 6.00 1.35 -12.04
C PHE A 115 5.27 0.05 -12.42
N GLY A 116 4.06 -0.16 -11.96
CA GLY A 116 3.28 -1.38 -12.23
C GLY A 116 2.99 -1.58 -13.71
N PHE A 117 2.59 -0.53 -14.40
CA PHE A 117 2.28 -0.59 -15.83
C PHE A 117 3.54 -0.50 -16.72
N GLY A 118 4.59 0.19 -16.28
CA GLY A 118 5.81 0.36 -17.06
C GLY A 118 6.77 -0.83 -16.95
N GLU A 119 7.01 -1.31 -15.73
CA GLU A 119 8.09 -2.27 -15.45
C GLU A 119 7.61 -3.72 -15.23
N LEU A 120 6.34 -3.93 -14.84
CA LEU A 120 5.84 -5.25 -14.44
C LEU A 120 4.88 -5.89 -15.44
N ASP A 121 4.71 -5.31 -16.64
CA ASP A 121 3.77 -5.78 -17.67
C ASP A 121 2.33 -6.00 -17.15
N LEU A 122 1.90 -5.24 -16.16
CA LEU A 122 0.54 -5.28 -15.66
C LEU A 122 -0.41 -4.56 -16.62
N VAL A 123 -1.66 -4.99 -16.64
CA VAL A 123 -2.74 -4.33 -17.39
C VAL A 123 -3.85 -3.83 -16.46
N ARG A 124 -3.81 -4.26 -15.19
CA ARG A 124 -4.81 -3.92 -14.20
C ARG A 124 -4.19 -3.78 -12.81
N LEU A 125 -4.53 -2.68 -12.15
CA LEU A 125 -4.32 -2.48 -10.72
C LEU A 125 -5.67 -2.38 -10.03
N GLN A 126 -5.81 -3.00 -8.87
CA GLN A 126 -7.04 -2.94 -8.08
C GLN A 126 -6.73 -2.76 -6.60
N ALA A 127 -7.71 -2.26 -5.85
CA ALA A 127 -7.62 -2.13 -4.40
C ALA A 127 -8.99 -2.36 -3.77
N ASN A 128 -9.00 -3.04 -2.62
CA ASN A 128 -10.17 -3.17 -1.76
C ASN A 128 -10.09 -2.13 -0.65
N VAL A 129 -11.09 -1.29 -0.55
CA VAL A 129 -11.20 -0.24 0.49
C VAL A 129 -12.31 -0.63 1.46
N PHE A 130 -12.04 -0.60 2.75
CA PHE A 130 -13.07 -0.81 3.77
C PHE A 130 -14.09 0.32 3.72
N GLU A 131 -15.38 -0.01 3.79
CA GLU A 131 -16.48 0.95 3.60
C GLU A 131 -16.41 2.19 4.48
N TYR A 132 -15.77 2.07 5.64
CA TYR A 132 -15.58 3.18 6.59
C TYR A 132 -14.30 4.02 6.34
N ASN A 133 -13.53 3.75 5.26
CA ASN A 133 -12.29 4.46 4.95
C ASN A 133 -12.38 5.33 3.68
N PRO A 134 -13.17 6.42 3.68
CA PRO A 134 -13.31 7.27 2.51
C PRO A 134 -12.01 8.01 2.13
N ARG A 135 -11.05 8.11 3.04
CA ARG A 135 -9.73 8.72 2.75
C ARG A 135 -8.96 7.89 1.74
N SER A 136 -8.95 6.56 1.91
CA SER A 136 -8.31 5.65 0.95
C SER A 136 -9.02 5.67 -0.41
N ALA A 137 -10.35 5.67 -0.43
CA ALA A 137 -11.12 5.82 -1.67
C ALA A 137 -10.71 7.08 -2.45
N ARG A 138 -10.58 8.23 -1.79
CA ARG A 138 -10.14 9.47 -2.44
C ARG A 138 -8.73 9.42 -3.00
N VAL A 139 -7.80 8.73 -2.35
CA VAL A 139 -6.43 8.54 -2.86
C VAL A 139 -6.48 7.77 -4.18
N LEU A 140 -7.29 6.72 -4.25
CA LEU A 140 -7.49 5.93 -5.46
C LEU A 140 -8.16 6.75 -6.58
N GLU A 141 -9.27 7.43 -6.29
CA GLU A 141 -10.01 8.27 -7.24
C GLU A 141 -9.13 9.37 -7.86
N LYS A 142 -8.28 10.01 -7.05
CA LYS A 142 -7.32 11.02 -7.53
C LYS A 142 -6.27 10.46 -8.49
N ASN A 143 -6.05 9.15 -8.47
CA ASN A 143 -5.15 8.43 -9.37
C ASN A 143 -5.90 7.71 -10.51
N GLY A 144 -7.14 8.08 -10.78
CA GLY A 144 -7.93 7.56 -11.89
C GLY A 144 -8.58 6.20 -11.64
N PHE A 145 -8.44 5.62 -10.45
CA PHE A 145 -9.16 4.40 -10.12
C PHE A 145 -10.66 4.66 -10.07
N ARG A 146 -11.43 3.73 -10.59
CA ARG A 146 -12.90 3.77 -10.62
C ARG A 146 -13.48 2.71 -9.72
N LEU A 147 -14.58 3.03 -9.06
CA LEU A 147 -15.37 2.07 -8.29
C LEU A 147 -16.04 1.07 -9.25
N GLU A 148 -15.69 -0.21 -9.14
CA GLU A 148 -16.28 -1.28 -9.93
C GLU A 148 -17.38 -2.05 -9.17
N GLY A 149 -17.34 -2.05 -7.84
CA GLY A 149 -18.36 -2.73 -7.07
C GLY A 149 -18.24 -2.60 -5.57
N ARG A 150 -19.33 -2.93 -4.89
CA ARG A 150 -19.40 -3.10 -3.44
C ARG A 150 -19.53 -4.59 -3.12
N LEU A 151 -18.62 -5.11 -2.34
CA LEU A 151 -18.59 -6.51 -1.90
C LEU A 151 -19.24 -6.57 -0.51
N VAL A 152 -20.48 -7.05 -0.46
CA VAL A 152 -21.29 -7.03 0.75
C VAL A 152 -20.79 -8.09 1.75
N LYS A 153 -20.51 -7.67 2.98
CA LYS A 153 -20.11 -8.52 4.12
C LYS A 153 -18.91 -9.45 3.83
N ASN A 154 -17.99 -8.98 2.99
CA ASN A 154 -16.85 -9.82 2.58
C ASN A 154 -15.62 -9.71 3.50
N ILE A 155 -15.64 -8.83 4.48
CA ILE A 155 -14.54 -8.60 5.41
C ILE A 155 -15.02 -8.78 6.85
N THR A 156 -14.19 -9.44 7.66
CA THR A 156 -14.30 -9.40 9.12
C THR A 156 -13.08 -8.70 9.66
N LYS A 157 -13.26 -7.53 10.26
CA LYS A 157 -12.19 -6.74 10.86
C LYS A 157 -12.57 -6.30 12.27
N ASP A 158 -11.67 -6.54 13.25
CA ASP A 158 -11.89 -6.12 14.65
C ASP A 158 -13.25 -6.59 15.20
N GLY A 159 -13.62 -7.85 14.90
CA GLY A 159 -14.88 -8.47 15.31
C GLY A 159 -16.13 -7.98 14.58
N LYS A 160 -15.99 -7.09 13.59
CA LYS A 160 -17.11 -6.57 12.80
C LYS A 160 -17.08 -7.10 11.38
N VAL A 161 -18.25 -7.50 10.89
CA VAL A 161 -18.46 -7.83 9.49
C VAL A 161 -18.82 -6.55 8.73
N ILE A 162 -18.07 -6.24 7.70
CA ILE A 162 -18.17 -5.00 6.92
C ILE A 162 -18.11 -5.29 5.42
N ASP A 163 -18.51 -4.29 4.64
CA ASP A 163 -18.36 -4.32 3.19
C ASP A 163 -17.00 -3.76 2.77
N SER A 164 -16.59 -4.11 1.56
CA SER A 164 -15.49 -3.40 0.88
C SER A 164 -15.92 -2.84 -0.46
N LEU A 165 -15.19 -1.83 -0.89
CA LEU A 165 -15.36 -1.17 -2.18
C LEU A 165 -14.19 -1.57 -3.07
N LEU A 166 -14.48 -2.21 -4.21
CA LEU A 166 -13.47 -2.59 -5.19
C LEU A 166 -13.24 -1.43 -6.16
N TYR A 167 -12.04 -0.89 -6.11
CA TYR A 167 -11.55 0.12 -7.06
C TYR A 167 -10.56 -0.51 -8.04
N ALA A 168 -10.55 -0.06 -9.27
CA ALA A 168 -9.60 -0.53 -10.28
C ALA A 168 -9.19 0.57 -11.26
N LEU A 169 -7.99 0.38 -11.82
CA LEU A 169 -7.43 1.16 -12.91
C LEU A 169 -6.85 0.20 -13.94
N THR A 170 -7.16 0.39 -15.20
CA THR A 170 -6.56 -0.37 -16.31
C THR A 170 -5.55 0.47 -17.07
N ARG A 171 -4.60 -0.17 -17.75
CA ARG A 171 -3.59 0.52 -18.55
C ARG A 171 -4.23 1.42 -19.62
N ASP A 172 -5.36 1.03 -20.18
CA ASP A 172 -6.06 1.76 -21.22
C ASP A 172 -6.80 3.02 -20.71
N ASP A 173 -6.91 3.16 -19.40
CA ASP A 173 -7.52 4.34 -18.75
C ASP A 173 -6.51 5.49 -18.49
N MET A 174 -5.21 5.30 -18.82
CA MET A 174 -4.13 6.24 -18.57
C MET A 174 -3.93 7.25 -19.71
#